data_fce4f04735840e991d05bb7dfacadb9a
#
_entry.id   fce4f04735840e991d05bb7dfacadb9a
#
_cell.length_a   1.000
_cell.length_b   1.000
_cell.length_c   1.000
_cell.angle_alpha   90.00
_cell.angle_beta   90.00
_cell.angle_gamma   90.00
#
_symmetry.space_group_name_H-M   'P 1'
#
loop_
_entity.id
_entity.type
_entity.pdbx_description
1 polymer ?
#
loop_
_entity_poly.entity_id
_entity_poly.type
_entity_poly.pdbx_seq_one_letter_code
_entity_poly.pdbx_strand_id
1 'polypeptide(L)'
;TIHCSNISGHGTQNFVEVISNSCNPAFIQIGQMLGAGKFRQYYQGFGFSDKTGIDLPGEAEDSFWKEGKMGGVDLAVASFGQNFSITPIQMITACAAVSNGGYVVQPHVVSKITDSKGNVIKTVDKKIKRQVISDDTSKKMNEYLEYNTERQGAAAGYISGYKVAGKTGTTKKRG
;
A
#
# COMPACT_ATOMS: atom_id res chain seq x y z
N THR A 1 21.64 -0.82 -14.57
CA THR A 1 21.58 0.21 -13.52
C THR A 1 20.19 0.78 -13.46
N ILE A 2 19.61 0.90 -12.28
CA ILE A 2 18.30 1.52 -12.07
C ILE A 2 18.54 2.96 -11.60
N HIS A 3 18.00 3.91 -12.34
CA HIS A 3 18.14 5.34 -12.06
C HIS A 3 16.89 5.92 -11.41
N CYS A 4 17.04 7.03 -10.71
CA CYS A 4 15.93 7.84 -10.27
C CYS A 4 15.28 8.57 -11.46
N SER A 5 14.03 9.02 -11.32
CA SER A 5 13.36 9.93 -12.26
C SER A 5 14.13 11.26 -12.39
N ASN A 6 14.75 11.74 -11.30
CA ASN A 6 15.68 12.85 -11.34
C ASN A 6 17.08 12.35 -11.72
N ILE A 7 17.50 12.61 -12.96
CA ILE A 7 18.80 12.16 -13.52
C ILE A 7 20.00 12.74 -12.74
N SER A 8 19.86 13.95 -12.20
CA SER A 8 20.90 14.58 -11.40
C SER A 8 21.01 14.02 -9.98
N GLY A 9 20.11 13.09 -9.61
CA GLY A 9 20.01 12.55 -8.26
C GLY A 9 19.37 13.52 -7.27
N HIS A 10 19.23 13.06 -6.01
CA HIS A 10 18.62 13.85 -4.94
C HIS A 10 19.64 14.20 -3.81
N GLY A 11 20.92 13.84 -3.98
CA GLY A 11 21.91 14.02 -2.92
C GLY A 11 21.62 13.20 -1.67
N THR A 12 22.04 13.70 -0.52
CA THR A 12 21.75 13.11 0.80
C THR A 12 20.32 13.42 1.17
N GLN A 13 19.56 12.40 1.58
CA GLN A 13 18.15 12.51 1.93
C GLN A 13 17.87 11.84 3.27
N ASN A 14 17.00 12.42 4.07
CA ASN A 14 16.36 11.72 5.18
C ASN A 14 15.19 10.85 4.66
N PHE A 15 14.59 10.04 5.54
CA PHE A 15 13.55 9.09 5.15
C PHE A 15 12.28 9.76 4.58
N VAL A 16 11.89 10.90 5.12
CA VAL A 16 10.71 11.66 4.65
C VAL A 16 10.95 12.19 3.23
N GLU A 17 12.15 12.70 2.98
CA GLU A 17 12.56 13.17 1.65
C GLU A 17 12.63 12.02 0.63
N VAL A 18 13.07 10.83 1.04
CA VAL A 18 13.03 9.62 0.19
C VAL A 18 11.61 9.30 -0.25
N ILE A 19 10.64 9.37 0.67
CA ILE A 19 9.22 9.16 0.36
C ILE A 19 8.72 10.25 -0.60
N SER A 20 8.95 11.51 -0.28
CA SER A 20 8.46 12.65 -1.05
C SER A 20 9.05 12.70 -2.46
N ASN A 21 10.33 12.48 -2.60
CA ASN A 21 11.03 12.45 -3.90
C ASN A 21 10.79 11.14 -4.66
N SER A 22 10.15 10.14 -4.05
CA SER A 22 9.97 8.82 -4.66
C SER A 22 11.27 8.23 -5.21
N CYS A 23 12.35 8.31 -4.43
CA CYS A 23 13.71 8.00 -4.88
C CYS A 23 13.91 6.49 -5.05
N ASN A 24 13.88 5.99 -6.29
CA ASN A 24 14.05 4.57 -6.60
C ASN A 24 15.31 3.95 -5.99
N PRO A 25 16.54 4.54 -6.14
CA PRO A 25 17.74 3.96 -5.53
C PRO A 25 17.66 3.84 -4.01
N ALA A 26 17.05 4.81 -3.33
CA ALA A 26 16.89 4.75 -1.88
C ALA A 26 15.90 3.65 -1.46
N PHE A 27 14.76 3.51 -2.16
CA PHE A 27 13.83 2.40 -1.90
C PHE A 27 14.46 1.02 -2.18
N ILE A 28 15.33 0.90 -3.19
CA ILE A 28 16.09 -0.32 -3.44
C ILE A 28 16.99 -0.65 -2.25
N GLN A 29 17.71 0.32 -1.72
CA GLN A 29 18.57 0.11 -0.53
C GLN A 29 17.75 -0.32 0.68
N ILE A 30 16.62 0.34 0.95
CA ILE A 30 15.70 -0.03 2.03
C ILE A 30 15.19 -1.47 1.85
N GLY A 31 14.77 -1.84 0.64
CA GLY A 31 14.32 -3.19 0.35
C GLY A 31 15.42 -4.24 0.52
N GLN A 32 16.66 -3.93 0.10
CA GLN A 32 17.82 -4.80 0.31
C GLN A 32 18.15 -4.96 1.81
N MET A 33 18.08 -3.89 2.60
CA MET A 33 18.24 -3.95 4.06
C MET A 33 17.15 -4.80 4.72
N LEU A 34 15.92 -4.73 4.23
CA LEU A 34 14.80 -5.54 4.71
C LEU A 34 14.98 -7.02 4.36
N GLY A 35 15.44 -7.30 3.15
CA GLY A 35 15.61 -8.63 2.58
C GLY A 35 14.32 -9.24 2.04
N ALA A 36 14.44 -10.19 1.10
CA ALA A 36 13.30 -10.78 0.38
C ALA A 36 12.29 -11.47 1.31
N GLY A 37 12.76 -12.13 2.37
CA GLY A 37 11.90 -12.82 3.32
C GLY A 37 10.95 -11.87 4.06
N LYS A 38 11.48 -10.80 4.66
CA LYS A 38 10.67 -9.80 5.36
C LYS A 38 9.81 -8.99 4.39
N PHE A 39 10.35 -8.63 3.21
CA PHE A 39 9.58 -7.96 2.18
C PHE A 39 8.32 -8.77 1.82
N ARG A 40 8.48 -10.07 1.56
CA ARG A 40 7.37 -10.99 1.30
C ARG A 40 6.41 -11.07 2.48
N GLN A 41 6.91 -11.17 3.71
CA GLN A 41 6.08 -11.23 4.92
C GLN A 41 5.16 -10.01 5.03
N TYR A 42 5.67 -8.80 4.81
CA TYR A 42 4.87 -7.58 4.82
C TYR A 42 3.93 -7.49 3.61
N TYR A 43 4.37 -7.91 2.43
CA TYR A 43 3.51 -7.98 1.24
C TYR A 43 2.27 -8.84 1.51
N GLN A 44 2.47 -10.04 2.07
CA GLN A 44 1.38 -10.92 2.49
C GLN A 44 0.60 -10.33 3.66
N GLY A 45 1.29 -9.73 4.63
CA GLY A 45 0.69 -9.07 5.78
C GLY A 45 -0.33 -8.00 5.38
N PHE A 46 0.00 -7.17 4.41
CA PHE A 46 -0.91 -6.15 3.86
C PHE A 46 -2.04 -6.72 2.97
N GLY A 47 -2.03 -8.01 2.67
CA GLY A 47 -3.09 -8.69 1.94
C GLY A 47 -2.93 -8.69 0.43
N PHE A 48 -1.72 -8.45 -0.07
CA PHE A 48 -1.47 -8.42 -1.52
C PHE A 48 -1.35 -9.81 -2.16
N SER A 49 -1.20 -10.88 -1.38
CA SER A 49 -1.12 -12.26 -1.87
C SER A 49 -2.42 -13.05 -1.76
N ASP A 50 -3.46 -12.44 -1.20
CA ASP A 50 -4.72 -13.14 -0.93
C ASP A 50 -5.90 -12.34 -1.49
N LYS A 51 -7.00 -13.03 -1.80
CA LYS A 51 -8.27 -12.35 -2.04
C LYS A 51 -8.68 -11.57 -0.79
N THR A 52 -9.21 -10.37 -0.97
CA THR A 52 -9.68 -9.55 0.14
C THR A 52 -10.91 -10.17 0.81
N GLY A 53 -11.65 -10.98 0.07
CA GLY A 53 -12.90 -11.60 0.51
C GLY A 53 -14.06 -10.61 0.55
N ILE A 54 -14.00 -9.59 -0.32
CA ILE A 54 -15.15 -8.70 -0.56
C ILE A 54 -16.38 -9.52 -0.95
N ASP A 55 -17.55 -9.08 -0.56
CA ASP A 55 -18.84 -9.74 -0.82
C ASP A 55 -19.36 -9.55 -2.27
N LEU A 56 -18.43 -9.44 -3.22
CA LEU A 56 -18.71 -9.36 -4.66
C LEU A 56 -18.03 -10.53 -5.40
N PRO A 57 -18.65 -11.04 -6.47
CA PRO A 57 -18.05 -12.10 -7.28
C PRO A 57 -16.90 -11.55 -8.17
N GLY A 58 -16.03 -12.45 -8.64
CA GLY A 58 -15.03 -12.13 -9.68
C GLY A 58 -13.76 -11.46 -9.15
N GLU A 59 -13.47 -11.55 -7.85
CA GLU A 59 -12.20 -11.05 -7.31
C GLU A 59 -11.01 -11.79 -7.96
N ALA A 60 -10.14 -11.04 -8.63
CA ALA A 60 -8.97 -11.58 -9.31
C ALA A 60 -7.90 -12.06 -8.33
N GLU A 61 -7.00 -12.91 -8.81
CA GLU A 61 -5.80 -13.32 -8.07
C GLU A 61 -4.63 -12.40 -8.40
N ASP A 62 -3.70 -12.28 -7.44
CA ASP A 62 -2.48 -11.50 -7.60
C ASP A 62 -1.43 -12.21 -8.47
N SER A 63 -0.38 -11.48 -8.82
CA SER A 63 0.82 -12.03 -9.44
C SER A 63 2.05 -11.57 -8.66
N PHE A 64 2.50 -12.42 -7.75
CA PHE A 64 3.69 -12.20 -6.95
C PHE A 64 4.60 -13.44 -6.93
N TRP A 65 5.87 -13.28 -6.62
CA TRP A 65 6.84 -14.39 -6.60
C TRP A 65 6.48 -15.44 -5.56
N LYS A 66 6.57 -16.71 -5.94
CA LYS A 66 6.47 -17.83 -5.00
C LYS A 66 7.62 -17.75 -3.98
N GLU A 67 7.42 -18.37 -2.84
CA GLU A 67 8.42 -18.42 -1.77
C GLU A 67 9.77 -18.95 -2.30
N GLY A 68 10.86 -18.29 -1.88
CA GLY A 68 12.21 -18.64 -2.32
C GLY A 68 12.54 -18.34 -3.80
N LYS A 69 11.61 -17.73 -4.57
CA LYS A 69 11.83 -17.43 -6.00
C LYS A 69 12.18 -15.98 -6.28
N MET A 70 12.08 -15.08 -5.30
CA MET A 70 12.45 -13.67 -5.44
C MET A 70 13.97 -13.54 -5.36
N GLY A 71 14.60 -13.21 -6.48
CA GLY A 71 16.02 -12.90 -6.55
C GLY A 71 16.33 -11.45 -6.14
N GLY A 72 17.63 -11.11 -6.07
CA GLY A 72 18.06 -9.76 -5.69
C GLY A 72 17.57 -8.65 -6.63
N VAL A 73 17.48 -8.93 -7.92
CA VAL A 73 16.93 -7.99 -8.92
C VAL A 73 15.43 -7.84 -8.75
N ASP A 74 14.71 -8.93 -8.50
CA ASP A 74 13.27 -8.90 -8.25
C ASP A 74 12.94 -8.07 -7.02
N LEU A 75 13.67 -8.29 -5.92
CA LEU A 75 13.53 -7.50 -4.70
C LEU A 75 13.80 -6.01 -4.97
N ALA A 76 14.87 -5.69 -5.69
CA ALA A 76 15.21 -4.31 -6.02
C ALA A 76 14.07 -3.63 -6.81
N VAL A 77 13.51 -4.31 -7.81
CA VAL A 77 12.42 -3.77 -8.63
C VAL A 77 11.11 -3.68 -7.85
N ALA A 78 10.78 -4.68 -7.05
CA ALA A 78 9.60 -4.68 -6.20
C ALA A 78 9.64 -3.59 -5.11
N SER A 79 10.84 -3.24 -4.62
CA SER A 79 11.03 -2.24 -3.55
C SER A 79 10.54 -0.84 -3.91
N PHE A 80 10.47 -0.48 -5.19
CA PHE A 80 9.88 0.77 -5.65
C PHE A 80 8.56 0.56 -6.44
N GLY A 81 7.88 -0.58 -6.23
CA GLY A 81 6.51 -0.80 -6.68
C GLY A 81 6.37 -1.29 -8.12
N GLN A 82 7.36 -2.01 -8.66
CA GLN A 82 7.33 -2.52 -10.04
C GLN A 82 7.34 -4.06 -10.08
N ASN A 83 6.94 -4.61 -11.23
CA ASN A 83 7.03 -6.03 -11.59
C ASN A 83 6.14 -6.99 -10.78
N PHE A 84 5.05 -6.50 -10.21
CA PHE A 84 3.95 -7.31 -9.66
C PHE A 84 2.61 -6.67 -9.99
N SER A 85 1.52 -7.42 -9.84
CA SER A 85 0.16 -6.94 -10.08
C SER A 85 -0.69 -7.14 -8.83
N ILE A 86 -1.46 -6.14 -8.50
CA ILE A 86 -2.43 -6.16 -7.40
C ILE A 86 -3.75 -5.57 -7.88
N THR A 87 -4.84 -5.95 -7.25
CA THR A 87 -6.15 -5.37 -7.57
C THR A 87 -6.36 -4.02 -6.88
N PRO A 88 -7.17 -3.12 -7.43
CA PRO A 88 -7.50 -1.85 -6.77
C PRO A 88 -8.08 -2.05 -5.35
N ILE A 89 -8.87 -3.12 -5.13
CA ILE A 89 -9.44 -3.42 -3.81
C ILE A 89 -8.37 -3.89 -2.81
N GLN A 90 -7.35 -4.62 -3.24
CA GLN A 90 -6.20 -4.94 -2.40
C GLN A 90 -5.41 -3.68 -2.04
N MET A 91 -5.18 -2.79 -3.01
CA MET A 91 -4.47 -1.54 -2.77
C MET A 91 -5.19 -0.65 -1.75
N ILE A 92 -6.48 -0.40 -1.92
CA ILE A 92 -7.22 0.46 -0.98
C ILE A 92 -7.32 -0.17 0.41
N THR A 93 -7.41 -1.51 0.50
CA THR A 93 -7.39 -2.23 1.77
C THR A 93 -6.05 -2.06 2.50
N ALA A 94 -4.94 -2.12 1.77
CA ALA A 94 -3.61 -1.88 2.33
C ALA A 94 -3.40 -0.41 2.74
N CYS A 95 -3.84 0.55 1.92
CA CYS A 95 -3.83 1.97 2.27
C CYS A 95 -4.66 2.25 3.54
N ALA A 96 -5.84 1.65 3.64
CA ALA A 96 -6.67 1.74 4.84
C ALA A 96 -5.94 1.18 6.08
N ALA A 97 -5.19 0.07 5.93
CA ALA A 97 -4.41 -0.49 7.04
C ALA A 97 -3.28 0.46 7.49
N VAL A 98 -2.64 1.18 6.57
CA VAL A 98 -1.62 2.19 6.93
C VAL A 98 -2.23 3.31 7.78
N SER A 99 -3.47 3.72 7.51
CA SER A 99 -4.09 4.89 8.16
C SER A 99 -4.93 4.58 9.40
N ASN A 100 -5.27 3.32 9.66
CA ASN A 100 -6.23 2.93 10.71
C ASN A 100 -5.61 2.23 11.93
N GLY A 101 -4.32 2.38 12.17
CA GLY A 101 -3.61 1.69 13.25
C GLY A 101 -3.00 0.35 12.83
N GLY A 102 -2.87 0.08 11.54
CA GLY A 102 -2.25 -1.12 11.01
C GLY A 102 -3.18 -2.30 10.77
N TYR A 103 -4.49 -2.11 10.86
CA TYR A 103 -5.48 -3.18 10.77
C TYR A 103 -5.93 -3.44 9.32
N VAL A 104 -5.65 -4.62 8.81
CA VAL A 104 -6.23 -5.11 7.56
C VAL A 104 -7.66 -5.55 7.81
N VAL A 105 -8.61 -4.89 7.19
CA VAL A 105 -10.05 -5.18 7.32
C VAL A 105 -10.57 -5.88 6.07
N GLN A 106 -11.58 -6.73 6.22
CA GLN A 106 -12.28 -7.32 5.09
C GLN A 106 -13.23 -6.26 4.50
N PRO A 107 -13.04 -5.85 3.24
CA PRO A 107 -13.98 -4.93 2.60
C PRO A 107 -15.34 -5.59 2.37
N HIS A 108 -16.40 -4.81 2.42
CA HIS A 108 -17.76 -5.25 2.08
C HIS A 108 -18.57 -4.10 1.50
N VAL A 109 -19.53 -4.42 0.65
CA VAL A 109 -20.45 -3.46 0.01
C VAL A 109 -21.80 -3.51 0.69
N VAL A 110 -22.21 -4.70 1.15
CA VAL A 110 -23.47 -4.88 1.86
C VAL A 110 -23.31 -4.45 3.31
N SER A 111 -24.07 -3.46 3.74
CA SER A 111 -24.14 -3.03 5.15
C SER A 111 -25.20 -3.79 5.95
N LYS A 112 -26.35 -4.08 5.31
CA LYS A 112 -27.46 -4.83 5.94
C LYS A 112 -28.35 -5.49 4.90
N ILE A 113 -29.03 -6.55 5.31
CA ILE A 113 -30.08 -7.24 4.54
C ILE A 113 -31.40 -7.03 5.28
N THR A 114 -32.44 -6.63 4.57
CA THR A 114 -33.80 -6.41 5.12
C THR A 114 -34.82 -7.30 4.41
N ASP A 115 -35.93 -7.59 5.08
CA ASP A 115 -37.10 -8.20 4.46
C ASP A 115 -37.90 -7.18 3.63
N SER A 116 -38.99 -7.63 2.98
CA SER A 116 -39.88 -6.78 2.19
C SER A 116 -40.63 -5.73 3.01
N LYS A 117 -40.65 -5.84 4.35
CA LYS A 117 -41.29 -4.89 5.29
C LYS A 117 -40.26 -3.92 5.88
N GLY A 118 -38.97 -4.02 5.50
CA GLY A 118 -37.90 -3.17 6.01
C GLY A 118 -37.26 -3.64 7.33
N ASN A 119 -37.66 -4.78 7.88
CA ASN A 119 -37.06 -5.31 9.10
C ASN A 119 -35.66 -5.84 8.77
N VAL A 120 -34.66 -5.54 9.63
CA VAL A 120 -33.29 -6.00 9.45
C VAL A 120 -33.19 -7.50 9.74
N ILE A 121 -32.84 -8.28 8.73
CA ILE A 121 -32.56 -9.74 8.84
C ILE A 121 -31.12 -9.98 9.27
N LYS A 122 -30.17 -9.17 8.72
CA LYS A 122 -28.74 -9.32 8.96
C LYS A 122 -28.04 -7.98 8.82
N THR A 123 -27.11 -7.69 9.75
CA THR A 123 -26.14 -6.61 9.63
C THR A 123 -24.78 -7.20 9.31
N VAL A 124 -23.99 -6.53 8.47
CA VAL A 124 -22.61 -6.89 8.15
C VAL A 124 -21.70 -5.96 8.94
N ASP A 125 -21.00 -6.50 9.94
CA ASP A 125 -20.11 -5.75 10.80
C ASP A 125 -18.67 -5.71 10.24
N LYS A 126 -17.92 -4.72 10.71
CA LYS A 126 -16.48 -4.61 10.43
C LYS A 126 -15.76 -5.88 10.88
N LYS A 127 -15.04 -6.53 9.95
CA LYS A 127 -14.22 -7.71 10.24
C LYS A 127 -12.73 -7.38 10.08
N ILE A 128 -12.00 -7.43 11.20
CA ILE A 128 -10.54 -7.30 11.21
C ILE A 128 -9.93 -8.66 10.89
N LYS A 129 -9.07 -8.72 9.88
CA LYS A 129 -8.32 -9.94 9.49
C LYS A 129 -7.04 -10.08 10.32
N ARG A 130 -6.28 -8.98 10.49
CA ARG A 130 -5.01 -8.94 11.24
C ARG A 130 -4.54 -7.49 11.46
N GLN A 131 -3.59 -7.29 12.37
CA GLN A 131 -2.79 -6.07 12.46
C GLN A 131 -1.41 -6.35 11.83
N VAL A 132 -1.00 -5.55 10.84
CA VAL A 132 0.23 -5.75 10.06
C VAL A 132 1.36 -4.81 10.49
N ILE A 133 1.04 -3.64 10.99
CA ILE A 133 1.96 -2.66 11.59
C ILE A 133 1.40 -2.16 12.91
N SER A 134 2.27 -1.64 13.79
CA SER A 134 1.83 -1.05 15.05
C SER A 134 1.11 0.29 14.84
N ASP A 135 0.32 0.71 15.83
CA ASP A 135 -0.31 2.03 15.88
C ASP A 135 0.72 3.16 15.71
N ASP A 136 1.88 3.04 16.38
CA ASP A 136 2.95 4.04 16.26
C ASP A 136 3.52 4.11 14.84
N THR A 137 3.69 2.97 14.18
CA THR A 137 4.14 2.94 12.79
C THR A 137 3.08 3.56 11.87
N SER A 138 1.81 3.24 12.07
CA SER A 138 0.69 3.84 11.35
C SER A 138 0.67 5.37 11.51
N LYS A 139 0.77 5.88 12.73
CA LYS A 139 0.83 7.34 13.01
C LYS A 139 1.98 8.01 12.27
N LYS A 140 3.20 7.48 12.40
CA LYS A 140 4.40 8.01 11.72
C LYS A 140 4.25 8.01 10.19
N MET A 141 3.69 6.93 9.63
CA MET A 141 3.46 6.87 8.19
C MET A 141 2.43 7.90 7.72
N ASN A 142 1.36 8.12 8.48
CA ASN A 142 0.39 9.17 8.18
C ASN A 142 1.04 10.56 8.20
N GLU A 143 1.87 10.86 9.20
CA GLU A 143 2.62 12.12 9.28
C GLU A 143 3.55 12.32 8.07
N TYR A 144 4.28 11.28 7.65
CA TYR A 144 5.16 11.36 6.47
C TYR A 144 4.39 11.53 5.17
N LEU A 145 3.24 10.87 5.03
CA LEU A 145 2.41 10.96 3.84
C LEU A 145 1.61 12.28 3.80
N GLU A 146 1.23 12.84 4.95
CA GLU A 146 0.65 14.19 5.08
C GLU A 146 1.67 15.25 4.66
N TYR A 147 2.90 15.17 5.19
CA TYR A 147 4.00 16.07 4.78
C TYR A 147 4.25 16.02 3.26
N ASN A 148 4.22 14.82 2.67
CA ASN A 148 4.38 14.66 1.22
C ASN A 148 3.27 15.37 0.43
N THR A 149 2.03 15.36 0.92
CA THR A 149 0.89 16.02 0.27
C THR A 149 0.93 17.54 0.44
N GLU A 150 1.34 18.03 1.62
CA GLU A 150 1.40 19.46 1.89
C GLU A 150 2.52 20.19 1.14
N ARG A 151 3.67 19.54 1.00
CA ARG A 151 4.90 20.29 0.65
C ARG A 151 5.58 19.85 -0.64
N GLN A 152 5.31 18.66 -1.22
CA GLN A 152 6.12 18.18 -2.34
C GLN A 152 5.42 17.28 -3.37
N GLY A 153 5.68 15.97 -3.35
CA GLY A 153 5.42 15.06 -4.45
C GLY A 153 3.95 14.78 -4.76
N ALA A 154 3.04 15.09 -3.86
CA ALA A 154 1.60 14.86 -4.00
C ALA A 154 0.78 16.15 -3.74
N ALA A 155 1.35 17.32 -3.97
CA ALA A 155 0.69 18.61 -3.72
C ALA A 155 -0.65 18.79 -4.46
N ALA A 156 -0.87 18.07 -5.55
CA ALA A 156 -2.17 18.03 -6.24
C ALA A 156 -3.30 17.44 -5.38
N GLY A 157 -2.97 16.69 -4.33
CA GLY A 157 -3.93 16.14 -3.36
C GLY A 157 -4.20 17.04 -2.15
N TYR A 158 -3.50 18.17 -2.05
CA TYR A 158 -3.67 19.08 -0.92
C TYR A 158 -5.06 19.75 -0.93
N ILE A 159 -5.74 19.70 0.21
CA ILE A 159 -7.03 20.38 0.41
C ILE A 159 -6.93 21.20 1.71
N SER A 160 -7.08 22.52 1.59
CA SER A 160 -7.01 23.43 2.75
C SER A 160 -8.06 23.05 3.82
N GLY A 161 -7.62 22.95 5.07
CA GLY A 161 -8.47 22.55 6.21
C GLY A 161 -8.64 21.04 6.40
N TYR A 162 -8.03 20.22 5.54
CA TYR A 162 -8.04 18.76 5.66
C TYR A 162 -6.63 18.20 5.77
N LYS A 163 -6.47 17.16 6.59
CA LYS A 163 -5.25 16.36 6.67
C LYS A 163 -5.33 15.24 5.62
N VAL A 164 -4.63 15.43 4.50
CA VAL A 164 -4.61 14.47 3.40
C VAL A 164 -3.24 13.80 3.36
N ALA A 165 -3.20 12.51 3.62
CA ALA A 165 -2.01 11.68 3.49
C ALA A 165 -2.02 11.01 2.10
N GLY A 166 -0.96 11.18 1.33
CA GLY A 166 -0.94 10.68 -0.05
C GLY A 166 0.46 10.37 -0.58
N LYS A 167 0.50 9.47 -1.58
CA LYS A 167 1.70 9.16 -2.35
C LYS A 167 1.35 8.97 -3.81
N THR A 168 2.08 9.64 -4.69
CA THR A 168 1.96 9.42 -6.14
C THR A 168 2.44 8.03 -6.55
N GLY A 169 1.77 7.44 -7.53
CA GLY A 169 2.17 6.18 -8.15
C GLY A 169 2.49 6.39 -9.64
N THR A 170 3.58 5.77 -10.11
CA THR A 170 3.94 5.76 -11.53
C THR A 170 4.41 4.37 -11.90
N THR A 171 3.82 3.78 -12.91
CA THR A 171 4.23 2.48 -13.45
C THR A 171 4.31 2.52 -14.96
N LYS A 172 5.18 1.69 -15.54
CA LYS A 172 5.20 1.47 -16.99
C LYS A 172 4.13 0.44 -17.33
N LYS A 173 3.24 0.78 -18.25
CA LYS A 173 2.29 -0.18 -18.82
C LYS A 173 3.10 -1.23 -19.60
N ARG A 174 2.87 -2.51 -19.29
CA ARG A 174 3.38 -3.59 -20.16
C ARG A 174 2.59 -3.55 -21.47
N GLY A 175 3.31 -3.43 -22.58
CA GLY A 175 2.72 -3.55 -23.92
C GLY A 175 2.30 -4.98 -24.20
#